data_f3b50afd139f8315b420440c7c4563d2
#
_entry.id   f3b50afd139f8315b420440c7c4563d2
#
_cell.length_a   1.000
_cell.length_b   1.000
_cell.length_c   1.000
_cell.angle_alpha   90.00
_cell.angle_beta   90.00
_cell.angle_gamma   90.00
#
_symmetry.space_group_name_H-M   'P 1'
#
loop_
_entity.id
_entity.type
_entity.pdbx_description
1 polymer ?
#
loop_
_entity_poly.entity_id
_entity_poly.type
_entity_poly.pdbx_seq_one_letter_code
_entity_poly.pdbx_strand_id
1 'polypeptide(L)'
;MTHLTASKPIGCWHQGESSPEPLDAAVENALLNVGRPIYVVDRQGGFAVSQTGTAELGRRSTGDDGTLPLHAYAPPLHPEALGDPVFKRTHGLQYAYVAGEMANGITSVRMVMEAGRAGMVGFFGAGGLMPTEVEEAVDRLQRAEPRIPFGVNLIHSPGNPELEMALAEMFLGKEVRLVSASAFVEPTLPLAYYRLKGIRRDADGRVVCPNRLVGKVSRSEVARKFLSPPSARHVGRLVDSGLLSREEAALATTVPLVEDLTAEADSGGHTDNRPAITLLPTMIALRDELAAAHGYAKPPCVGLGGGIATPQAAAAAFAMGAGYVLTGSINQCCVEAGTSEAVCSMLAEAGQADVTMAPAADMFELGVKVQVLKRGTMFPQRAAKLHELYTTYGSYDQIPAKQREALERDIFRCTFDEEWEQTRRFFIAREPKQVERAEKDPKHKMALVFRSYLGRSSTWATGGEPTRKIDYQIWCGPAMGAFNQWAKGSPLEKPENRRTVAVAMNLLFGAAVATRATWLRSQGIPLPGAAGSIRPMELADIRKRLGESPTPSI
;
A
#
# COMPACT_ATOMS: atom_id res chain seq x y z
N MET A 1 13.65 44.55 -4.85
CA MET A 1 13.97 43.72 -3.68
C MET A 1 12.89 43.98 -2.63
N THR A 2 11.88 43.13 -2.59
CA THR A 2 10.81 43.19 -1.58
C THR A 2 11.42 42.76 -0.25
N HIS A 3 11.49 43.65 0.74
CA HIS A 3 11.79 43.27 2.12
C HIS A 3 10.74 42.28 2.59
N LEU A 4 11.06 40.99 2.52
CA LEU A 4 10.37 39.96 3.29
C LEU A 4 10.50 40.42 4.75
N THR A 5 9.39 40.80 5.39
CA THR A 5 9.34 41.10 6.81
C THR A 5 9.96 39.91 7.55
N ALA A 6 11.13 40.11 8.15
CA ALA A 6 11.80 39.10 8.96
C ALA A 6 10.80 38.55 9.96
N SER A 7 10.65 37.21 10.04
CA SER A 7 9.80 36.58 11.05
C SER A 7 10.20 37.10 12.42
N LYS A 8 9.21 37.41 13.26
CA LYS A 8 9.52 37.85 14.64
C LYS A 8 10.19 36.71 15.39
N PRO A 9 11.22 36.97 16.20
CA PRO A 9 11.82 35.94 17.04
C PRO A 9 10.76 35.23 17.91
N ILE A 10 10.83 33.91 17.98
CA ILE A 10 9.96 33.06 18.81
C ILE A 10 10.55 32.80 20.21
N GLY A 11 11.82 33.18 20.41
CA GLY A 11 12.55 32.95 21.65
C GLY A 11 13.99 33.42 21.58
N CYS A 12 14.83 32.95 22.48
CA CYS A 12 16.27 33.08 22.44
C CYS A 12 16.97 31.70 22.37
N TRP A 13 18.15 31.68 21.80
CA TRP A 13 19.01 30.51 21.69
C TRP A 13 20.34 30.75 22.37
N HIS A 14 20.77 29.81 23.17
CA HIS A 14 22.07 29.77 23.83
C HIS A 14 23.03 28.93 23.05
N GLN A 15 24.24 29.46 22.77
CA GLN A 15 25.26 28.78 21.98
C GLN A 15 25.67 27.46 22.63
N GLY A 16 25.74 26.40 21.82
CA GLY A 16 26.31 25.10 22.18
C GLY A 16 27.77 24.99 21.75
N GLU A 17 28.17 23.78 21.43
CA GLU A 17 29.56 23.43 21.08
C GLU A 17 30.06 24.10 19.78
N SER A 18 29.16 24.42 18.86
CA SER A 18 29.48 25.01 17.55
C SER A 18 28.79 26.36 17.33
N SER A 19 29.48 27.25 16.59
CA SER A 19 28.87 28.51 16.14
C SER A 19 27.85 28.25 15.04
N PRO A 20 26.76 29.07 14.98
CA PRO A 20 25.80 28.96 13.87
C PRO A 20 26.45 29.30 12.54
N GLU A 21 26.07 28.55 11.50
CA GLU A 21 26.53 28.72 10.13
C GLU A 21 25.46 29.43 9.28
N PRO A 22 25.82 30.18 8.21
CA PRO A 22 24.84 30.80 7.33
C PRO A 22 23.79 29.81 6.82
N LEU A 23 22.51 30.23 6.80
CA LEU A 23 21.37 29.36 6.44
C LEU A 23 21.59 28.66 5.10
N ASP A 24 21.95 29.41 4.06
CA ASP A 24 22.07 28.87 2.71
C ASP A 24 23.19 27.81 2.57
N ALA A 25 24.23 27.89 3.41
CA ALA A 25 25.34 26.94 3.40
C ALA A 25 25.06 25.67 4.22
N ALA A 26 24.29 25.77 5.30
CA ALA A 26 24.18 24.69 6.29
C ALA A 26 22.83 23.98 6.33
N VAL A 27 21.75 24.58 5.85
CA VAL A 27 20.39 24.09 6.07
C VAL A 27 20.13 22.73 5.43
N GLU A 28 20.67 22.46 4.25
CA GLU A 28 20.47 21.15 3.61
C GLU A 28 21.08 20.02 4.43
N ASN A 29 22.32 20.21 4.90
CA ASN A 29 22.98 19.22 5.76
C ASN A 29 22.27 19.09 7.12
N ALA A 30 21.82 20.21 7.70
CA ALA A 30 21.06 20.20 8.95
C ALA A 30 19.74 19.43 8.82
N LEU A 31 19.03 19.57 7.69
CA LEU A 31 17.80 18.82 7.41
C LEU A 31 18.05 17.32 7.29
N LEU A 32 19.19 16.92 6.66
CA LEU A 32 19.59 15.51 6.51
C LEU A 32 20.00 14.85 7.84
N ASN A 33 20.45 15.62 8.82
CA ASN A 33 20.77 15.11 10.16
C ASN A 33 19.51 15.03 11.02
N VAL A 34 18.61 14.10 10.66
CA VAL A 34 17.26 13.97 11.25
C VAL A 34 17.26 13.71 12.76
N GLY A 35 18.34 13.16 13.31
CA GLY A 35 18.51 12.92 14.74
C GLY A 35 18.93 14.15 15.57
N ARG A 36 19.16 15.31 14.95
CA ARG A 36 19.54 16.54 15.65
C ARG A 36 18.49 17.65 15.47
N PRO A 37 18.28 18.52 16.47
CA PRO A 37 17.42 19.69 16.32
C PRO A 37 18.01 20.65 15.28
N ILE A 38 17.16 21.54 14.77
CA ILE A 38 17.58 22.69 13.95
C ILE A 38 17.08 23.95 14.64
N TYR A 39 18.01 24.83 14.97
CA TYR A 39 17.75 26.17 15.45
C TYR A 39 18.08 27.17 14.34
N VAL A 40 17.14 28.01 13.96
CA VAL A 40 17.37 29.13 13.04
C VAL A 40 17.42 30.41 13.84
N VAL A 41 18.58 31.03 13.85
CA VAL A 41 18.88 32.20 14.68
C VAL A 41 19.23 33.42 13.83
N ASP A 42 19.07 34.62 14.36
CA ASP A 42 19.61 35.85 13.75
C ASP A 42 21.09 35.98 14.10
N ARG A 43 21.89 36.16 13.06
CA ARG A 43 23.32 36.49 13.20
C ARG A 43 23.69 37.62 12.25
N GLN A 44 23.94 38.80 12.79
CA GLN A 44 24.36 39.99 12.03
C GLN A 44 23.37 40.43 10.93
N GLY A 45 22.07 40.28 11.20
CA GLY A 45 21.00 40.65 10.27
C GLY A 45 20.68 39.61 9.19
N GLY A 46 21.20 38.36 9.34
CA GLY A 46 20.89 37.21 8.46
C GLY A 46 20.56 35.97 9.26
N PHE A 47 19.87 35.01 8.61
CA PHE A 47 19.59 33.73 9.24
C PHE A 47 20.79 32.80 9.23
N ALA A 48 21.04 32.19 10.39
CA ALA A 48 22.03 31.15 10.56
C ALA A 48 21.41 29.90 11.21
N VAL A 49 22.01 28.75 11.00
CA VAL A 49 21.56 27.45 11.48
C VAL A 49 22.54 26.87 12.48
N SER A 50 22.01 26.34 13.59
CA SER A 50 22.77 25.50 14.52
C SER A 50 22.02 24.19 14.78
N GLN A 51 22.78 23.12 15.06
CA GLN A 51 22.25 21.82 15.52
C GLN A 51 22.64 21.50 16.96
N THR A 52 23.30 22.44 17.64
CA THR A 52 23.70 22.34 19.05
C THR A 52 23.19 23.55 19.83
N GLY A 53 23.24 23.50 21.15
CA GLY A 53 22.73 24.56 22.02
C GLY A 53 21.34 24.25 22.58
N THR A 54 20.78 25.27 23.26
CA THR A 54 19.46 25.18 23.87
C THR A 54 18.62 26.41 23.51
N ALA A 55 17.30 26.26 23.52
CA ALA A 55 16.37 27.34 23.20
C ALA A 55 15.38 27.56 24.32
N GLU A 56 15.05 28.85 24.61
CA GLU A 56 13.98 29.24 25.49
C GLU A 56 12.91 29.98 24.67
N LEU A 57 11.74 29.36 24.52
CA LEU A 57 10.62 29.95 23.78
C LEU A 57 9.96 31.06 24.61
N GLY A 58 9.50 32.12 23.92
CA GLY A 58 8.83 33.25 24.53
C GLY A 58 9.77 34.28 25.22
N ARG A 59 11.04 33.94 25.51
CA ARG A 59 12.04 34.86 26.03
C ARG A 59 12.65 35.68 24.90
N ARG A 60 12.80 36.99 25.10
CA ARG A 60 13.54 37.86 24.18
C ARG A 60 15.03 37.84 24.51
N SER A 61 15.88 37.72 23.48
CA SER A 61 17.31 37.95 23.61
C SER A 61 17.53 39.45 23.89
N THR A 62 18.38 39.76 24.85
CA THR A 62 18.78 41.13 25.18
C THR A 62 20.07 41.55 24.47
N GLY A 63 20.74 40.58 23.83
CA GLY A 63 22.02 40.77 23.15
C GLY A 63 23.23 40.83 24.09
N ASP A 64 23.01 41.21 25.34
CA ASP A 64 24.07 41.36 26.35
C ASP A 64 24.34 40.06 27.14
N ASP A 65 23.45 39.08 27.02
CA ASP A 65 23.50 37.79 27.75
C ASP A 65 24.11 36.62 26.95
N GLY A 66 24.76 36.92 25.82
CA GLY A 66 25.38 35.89 24.95
C GLY A 66 24.36 35.03 24.21
N THR A 67 23.08 35.43 24.19
CA THR A 67 22.02 34.75 23.45
C THR A 67 21.79 35.36 22.08
N LEU A 68 21.28 34.57 21.14
CA LEU A 68 20.83 35.04 19.82
C LEU A 68 19.32 34.92 19.69
N PRO A 69 18.66 35.83 18.94
CA PRO A 69 17.23 35.70 18.64
C PRO A 69 16.96 34.42 17.88
N LEU A 70 16.02 33.59 18.39
CA LEU A 70 15.57 32.36 17.74
C LEU A 70 14.35 32.65 16.86
N HIS A 71 14.43 32.36 15.57
CA HIS A 71 13.34 32.60 14.62
C HIS A 71 12.54 31.35 14.28
N ALA A 72 13.18 30.16 14.25
CA ALA A 72 12.50 28.89 14.02
C ALA A 72 13.22 27.74 14.71
N TYR A 73 12.45 26.70 14.98
CA TYR A 73 12.92 25.45 15.56
C TYR A 73 12.29 24.26 14.87
N ALA A 74 13.10 23.26 14.49
CA ALA A 74 12.61 21.96 14.09
C ALA A 74 13.24 20.88 14.99
N PRO A 75 12.43 20.09 15.72
CA PRO A 75 12.93 19.00 16.56
C PRO A 75 13.58 17.88 15.73
N PRO A 76 14.33 16.97 16.35
CA PRO A 76 14.69 15.71 15.73
C PRO A 76 13.44 14.97 15.23
N LEU A 77 13.55 14.33 14.09
CA LEU A 77 12.48 13.51 13.52
C LEU A 77 13.08 12.29 12.81
N HIS A 78 13.17 11.18 13.52
CA HIS A 78 13.56 9.91 12.94
C HIS A 78 12.41 9.29 12.12
N PRO A 79 12.69 8.47 11.10
CA PRO A 79 11.67 7.73 10.34
C PRO A 79 10.72 6.92 11.21
N GLU A 80 11.19 6.40 12.34
CA GLU A 80 10.42 5.65 13.34
C GLU A 80 9.36 6.48 14.04
N ALA A 81 9.54 7.81 14.09
CA ALA A 81 8.57 8.72 14.69
C ALA A 81 7.37 9.01 13.77
N LEU A 82 7.49 8.71 12.47
CA LEU A 82 6.41 8.90 11.52
C LEU A 82 5.24 7.92 11.78
N GLY A 83 4.04 8.36 11.45
CA GLY A 83 2.80 7.58 11.57
C GLY A 83 2.32 7.37 13.00
N ASP A 84 1.32 6.50 13.15
CA ASP A 84 0.64 6.27 14.42
C ASP A 84 1.45 5.30 15.31
N PRO A 85 1.85 5.70 16.53
CA PRO A 85 2.53 4.82 17.47
C PRO A 85 1.66 3.64 17.94
N VAL A 86 0.32 3.78 17.94
CA VAL A 86 -0.60 2.68 18.29
C VAL A 86 -0.57 1.61 17.21
N PHE A 87 -0.61 1.98 15.93
CA PHE A 87 -0.46 1.05 14.80
C PHE A 87 0.84 0.26 14.92
N LYS A 88 1.96 0.94 15.10
CA LYS A 88 3.28 0.29 15.24
C LYS A 88 3.32 -0.68 16.41
N ARG A 89 2.85 -0.28 17.60
CA ARG A 89 2.81 -1.17 18.77
C ARG A 89 1.88 -2.36 18.58
N THR A 90 0.71 -2.15 17.94
CA THR A 90 -0.27 -3.21 17.70
C THR A 90 0.29 -4.32 16.82
N HIS A 91 1.10 -3.96 15.83
CA HIS A 91 1.65 -4.91 14.86
C HIS A 91 3.12 -5.27 15.12
N GLY A 92 3.75 -4.73 16.18
CA GLY A 92 5.15 -4.99 16.51
C GLY A 92 6.12 -4.39 15.48
N LEU A 93 5.85 -3.18 14.99
CA LEU A 93 6.60 -2.52 13.92
C LEU A 93 7.50 -1.41 14.46
N GLN A 94 8.62 -1.19 13.79
CA GLN A 94 9.48 -0.02 13.95
C GLN A 94 8.98 1.14 13.08
N TYR A 95 8.57 0.85 11.86
CA TYR A 95 8.14 1.84 10.87
C TYR A 95 6.66 1.68 10.50
N ALA A 96 5.97 2.80 10.31
CA ALA A 96 4.58 2.84 9.86
C ALA A 96 4.49 2.68 8.32
N TYR A 97 5.05 1.58 7.82
CA TYR A 97 5.13 1.27 6.39
C TYR A 97 4.63 -0.15 6.11
N VAL A 98 3.80 -0.26 5.08
CA VAL A 98 3.23 -1.51 4.60
C VAL A 98 3.71 -1.77 3.18
N ALA A 99 4.40 -2.89 2.95
CA ALA A 99 4.60 -3.44 1.62
C ALA A 99 3.29 -4.10 1.19
N GLY A 100 2.56 -3.41 0.28
CA GLY A 100 1.20 -3.73 -0.07
C GLY A 100 1.02 -5.08 -0.74
N GLU A 101 -0.17 -5.63 -0.60
CA GLU A 101 -0.56 -6.89 -1.23
C GLU A 101 -0.75 -6.71 -2.73
N MET A 102 0.11 -7.29 -3.51
CA MET A 102 -0.03 -7.42 -4.96
C MET A 102 -0.30 -8.88 -5.28
N ALA A 103 -1.47 -9.14 -5.90
CA ALA A 103 -1.97 -10.49 -6.22
C ALA A 103 -0.98 -11.35 -7.03
N ASN A 104 -1.30 -12.61 -7.25
CA ASN A 104 -0.50 -13.60 -7.97
C ASN A 104 0.91 -13.80 -7.37
N GLY A 105 1.08 -13.63 -6.06
CA GLY A 105 2.37 -13.76 -5.42
C GLY A 105 3.37 -12.66 -5.78
N ILE A 106 2.94 -11.56 -6.41
CA ILE A 106 3.83 -10.42 -6.74
C ILE A 106 4.39 -9.81 -5.46
N THR A 107 3.55 -9.59 -4.41
CA THR A 107 4.11 -9.43 -3.05
C THR A 107 4.51 -10.81 -2.56
N SER A 108 5.75 -11.18 -2.81
CA SER A 108 6.28 -12.53 -2.60
C SER A 108 6.61 -12.80 -1.13
N VAL A 109 6.80 -14.07 -0.79
CA VAL A 109 7.33 -14.48 0.52
C VAL A 109 8.64 -13.75 0.84
N ARG A 110 9.55 -13.61 -0.15
CA ARG A 110 10.83 -12.92 0.02
C ARG A 110 10.63 -11.43 0.37
N MET A 111 9.74 -10.74 -0.35
CA MET A 111 9.41 -9.33 -0.07
C MET A 111 8.85 -9.15 1.33
N VAL A 112 7.91 -10.01 1.75
CA VAL A 112 7.31 -9.98 3.09
C VAL A 112 8.36 -10.23 4.17
N MET A 113 9.27 -11.19 3.96
CA MET A 113 10.36 -11.49 4.90
C MET A 113 11.31 -10.30 5.05
N GLU A 114 11.74 -9.69 3.96
CA GLU A 114 12.65 -8.53 4.00
C GLU A 114 11.99 -7.32 4.68
N ALA A 115 10.72 -7.04 4.39
CA ALA A 115 9.97 -5.99 5.07
C ALA A 115 9.85 -6.27 6.58
N GLY A 116 9.49 -7.50 6.96
CA GLY A 116 9.35 -7.88 8.36
C GLY A 116 10.66 -7.81 9.16
N ARG A 117 11.77 -8.26 8.59
CA ARG A 117 13.12 -8.14 9.21
C ARG A 117 13.55 -6.70 9.40
N ALA A 118 13.09 -5.80 8.55
CA ALA A 118 13.37 -4.38 8.64
C ALA A 118 12.42 -3.60 9.58
N GLY A 119 11.58 -4.28 10.36
CA GLY A 119 10.64 -3.64 11.27
C GLY A 119 9.42 -3.00 10.59
N MET A 120 9.10 -3.46 9.40
CA MET A 120 7.91 -3.11 8.61
C MET A 120 6.98 -4.31 8.52
N VAL A 121 5.82 -4.18 7.86
CA VAL A 121 4.96 -5.33 7.56
C VAL A 121 4.73 -5.46 6.06
N GLY A 122 4.80 -6.70 5.55
CA GLY A 122 4.37 -7.06 4.22
C GLY A 122 3.13 -7.94 4.27
N PHE A 123 2.25 -7.78 3.28
CA PHE A 123 1.12 -8.69 3.08
C PHE A 123 1.38 -9.57 1.87
N PHE A 124 1.46 -10.88 2.08
CA PHE A 124 1.62 -11.83 0.97
C PHE A 124 0.44 -11.73 0.00
N GLY A 125 0.72 -11.65 -1.28
CA GLY A 125 -0.27 -11.43 -2.35
C GLY A 125 -0.99 -12.71 -2.76
N ALA A 126 -1.90 -13.22 -1.94
CA ALA A 126 -2.56 -14.50 -2.12
C ALA A 126 -3.64 -14.53 -3.21
N GLY A 127 -4.16 -13.38 -3.64
CA GLY A 127 -5.21 -13.32 -4.67
C GLY A 127 -4.77 -14.00 -5.98
N GLY A 128 -5.62 -14.83 -6.55
CA GLY A 128 -5.35 -15.56 -7.79
C GLY A 128 -4.56 -16.87 -7.65
N LEU A 129 -3.98 -17.14 -6.47
CA LEU A 129 -3.26 -18.38 -6.18
C LEU A 129 -4.20 -19.49 -5.70
N MET A 130 -3.75 -20.74 -5.82
CA MET A 130 -4.46 -21.88 -5.23
C MET A 130 -4.29 -21.90 -3.71
N PRO A 131 -5.29 -22.38 -2.93
CA PRO A 131 -5.17 -22.49 -1.47
C PRO A 131 -3.91 -23.20 -0.98
N THR A 132 -3.46 -24.24 -1.69
CA THR A 132 -2.21 -24.96 -1.38
C THR A 132 -0.97 -24.09 -1.54
N GLU A 133 -0.91 -23.25 -2.57
CA GLU A 133 0.20 -22.31 -2.78
C GLU A 133 0.22 -21.24 -1.67
N VAL A 134 -0.97 -20.78 -1.24
CA VAL A 134 -1.10 -19.83 -0.13
C VAL A 134 -0.66 -20.48 1.18
N GLU A 135 -1.06 -21.73 1.44
CA GLU A 135 -0.66 -22.48 2.63
C GLU A 135 0.86 -22.68 2.70
N GLU A 136 1.50 -23.09 1.61
CA GLU A 136 2.96 -23.22 1.51
C GLU A 136 3.68 -21.88 1.78
N ALA A 137 3.15 -20.77 1.26
CA ALA A 137 3.70 -19.45 1.51
C ALA A 137 3.59 -19.06 2.99
N VAL A 138 2.44 -19.32 3.62
CA VAL A 138 2.23 -19.10 5.06
C VAL A 138 3.21 -19.91 5.89
N ASP A 139 3.38 -21.20 5.58
CA ASP A 139 4.33 -22.07 6.27
C ASP A 139 5.76 -21.55 6.18
N ARG A 140 6.16 -21.04 5.03
CA ARG A 140 7.49 -20.42 4.84
C ARG A 140 7.65 -19.14 5.66
N LEU A 141 6.62 -18.29 5.72
CA LEU A 141 6.64 -17.05 6.50
C LEU A 141 6.71 -17.34 8.01
N GLN A 142 5.99 -18.34 8.49
CA GLN A 142 5.99 -18.74 9.90
C GLN A 142 7.31 -19.37 10.35
N ARG A 143 8.06 -20.00 9.43
CA ARG A 143 9.41 -20.55 9.68
C ARG A 143 10.52 -19.51 9.59
N ALA A 144 10.19 -18.24 9.31
CA ALA A 144 11.22 -17.19 9.23
C ALA A 144 11.94 -17.00 10.58
N GLU A 145 13.27 -16.96 10.51
CA GLU A 145 14.12 -16.66 11.65
C GLU A 145 14.89 -15.35 11.40
N PRO A 146 14.89 -14.40 12.33
CA PRO A 146 14.02 -14.33 13.51
C PRO A 146 12.53 -14.24 13.12
N ARG A 147 11.61 -14.47 14.06
CA ARG A 147 10.17 -14.26 13.81
C ARG A 147 9.90 -12.84 13.35
N ILE A 148 9.09 -12.72 12.31
CA ILE A 148 8.76 -11.44 11.65
C ILE A 148 7.26 -11.13 11.75
N PRO A 149 6.86 -9.86 11.77
CA PRO A 149 5.49 -9.48 11.49
C PRO A 149 5.18 -9.70 10.00
N PHE A 150 4.06 -10.36 9.72
CA PHE A 150 3.57 -10.54 8.36
C PHE A 150 2.05 -10.60 8.32
N GLY A 151 1.48 -10.30 7.17
CA GLY A 151 0.07 -10.50 6.87
C GLY A 151 -0.13 -11.26 5.56
N VAL A 152 -1.38 -11.66 5.32
CA VAL A 152 -1.81 -12.33 4.08
C VAL A 152 -3.02 -11.60 3.52
N ASN A 153 -3.10 -11.48 2.21
CA ASN A 153 -4.24 -10.88 1.54
C ASN A 153 -5.38 -11.89 1.39
N LEU A 154 -6.60 -11.43 1.70
CA LEU A 154 -7.85 -12.09 1.34
C LEU A 154 -8.60 -11.18 0.36
N ILE A 155 -8.73 -11.63 -0.88
CA ILE A 155 -9.45 -10.89 -1.91
C ILE A 155 -10.90 -11.39 -2.01
N HIS A 156 -11.83 -10.45 -2.22
CA HIS A 156 -13.23 -10.81 -2.43
C HIS A 156 -13.42 -11.67 -3.68
N SER A 157 -14.11 -12.79 -3.52
CA SER A 157 -14.40 -13.77 -4.58
C SER A 157 -15.92 -13.99 -4.69
N PRO A 158 -16.69 -13.04 -5.26
CA PRO A 158 -18.16 -13.10 -5.26
C PRO A 158 -18.70 -14.35 -5.97
N GLY A 159 -17.97 -14.88 -6.94
CA GLY A 159 -18.32 -16.13 -7.64
C GLY A 159 -18.02 -17.41 -6.85
N ASN A 160 -17.23 -17.33 -5.77
CA ASN A 160 -16.82 -18.49 -4.99
C ASN A 160 -16.71 -18.18 -3.48
N PRO A 161 -17.86 -18.02 -2.79
CA PRO A 161 -17.88 -17.77 -1.34
C PRO A 161 -17.28 -18.91 -0.50
N GLU A 162 -17.28 -20.14 -1.04
CA GLU A 162 -16.71 -21.32 -0.38
C GLU A 162 -15.17 -21.19 -0.29
N LEU A 163 -14.54 -20.61 -1.30
CA LEU A 163 -13.09 -20.32 -1.28
C LEU A 163 -12.73 -19.30 -0.20
N GLU A 164 -13.51 -18.23 -0.03
CA GLU A 164 -13.25 -17.25 1.03
C GLU A 164 -13.34 -17.89 2.42
N MET A 165 -14.31 -18.78 2.63
CA MET A 165 -14.47 -19.49 3.90
C MET A 165 -13.30 -20.45 4.14
N ALA A 166 -12.93 -21.24 3.14
CA ALA A 166 -11.79 -22.18 3.23
C ALA A 166 -10.48 -21.46 3.55
N LEU A 167 -10.24 -20.28 2.94
CA LEU A 167 -9.07 -19.46 3.24
C LEU A 167 -9.13 -18.89 4.67
N ALA A 168 -10.30 -18.41 5.13
CA ALA A 168 -10.47 -17.93 6.49
C ALA A 168 -10.22 -19.02 7.53
N GLU A 169 -10.72 -20.23 7.29
CA GLU A 169 -10.48 -21.41 8.13
C GLU A 169 -9.00 -21.80 8.14
N MET A 170 -8.35 -21.82 6.99
CA MET A 170 -6.92 -22.10 6.87
C MET A 170 -6.09 -21.07 7.63
N PHE A 171 -6.40 -19.76 7.48
CA PHE A 171 -5.71 -18.70 8.22
C PHE A 171 -5.89 -18.83 9.73
N LEU A 172 -7.09 -19.18 10.20
CA LEU A 172 -7.35 -19.44 11.61
C LEU A 172 -6.57 -20.68 12.12
N GLY A 173 -6.61 -21.78 11.37
CA GLY A 173 -5.91 -23.02 11.70
C GLY A 173 -4.39 -22.87 11.73
N LYS A 174 -3.84 -22.06 10.83
CA LYS A 174 -2.41 -21.72 10.77
C LYS A 174 -2.03 -20.54 11.69
N GLU A 175 -2.96 -20.01 12.48
CA GLU A 175 -2.70 -18.85 13.33
C GLU A 175 -2.15 -17.62 12.60
N VAL A 176 -2.55 -17.39 11.35
CA VAL A 176 -2.29 -16.14 10.65
C VAL A 176 -3.05 -15.03 11.36
N ARG A 177 -2.35 -14.14 12.05
CA ARG A 177 -2.95 -13.13 12.95
C ARG A 177 -3.22 -11.79 12.31
N LEU A 178 -2.84 -11.62 11.04
CA LEU A 178 -3.03 -10.38 10.30
C LEU A 178 -3.45 -10.68 8.86
N VAL A 179 -4.64 -10.21 8.49
CA VAL A 179 -5.21 -10.38 7.14
C VAL A 179 -5.61 -9.02 6.60
N SER A 180 -5.32 -8.76 5.32
CA SER A 180 -5.83 -7.60 4.58
C SER A 180 -6.99 -8.02 3.68
N ALA A 181 -8.14 -7.38 3.85
CA ALA A 181 -9.34 -7.60 3.04
C ALA A 181 -9.43 -6.55 1.93
N SER A 182 -9.33 -6.98 0.67
CA SER A 182 -9.36 -6.09 -0.50
C SER A 182 -10.42 -6.48 -1.52
N ALA A 183 -10.88 -5.50 -2.30
CA ALA A 183 -11.94 -5.61 -3.31
C ALA A 183 -13.34 -5.95 -2.76
N PHE A 184 -13.57 -5.88 -1.47
CA PHE A 184 -14.89 -6.08 -0.86
C PHE A 184 -15.77 -4.84 -1.03
N VAL A 185 -16.97 -5.02 -1.56
CA VAL A 185 -18.02 -3.99 -1.60
C VAL A 185 -18.90 -4.01 -0.35
N GLU A 186 -18.85 -5.12 0.39
CA GLU A 186 -19.47 -5.29 1.72
C GLU A 186 -18.74 -6.40 2.49
N PRO A 187 -18.77 -6.35 3.84
CA PRO A 187 -18.27 -7.43 4.67
C PRO A 187 -18.99 -8.75 4.40
N THR A 188 -18.24 -9.84 4.36
CA THR A 188 -18.77 -11.20 4.17
C THR A 188 -18.73 -12.01 5.48
N LEU A 189 -19.42 -13.15 5.47
CA LEU A 189 -19.42 -14.07 6.63
C LEU A 189 -18.01 -14.57 6.99
N PRO A 190 -17.14 -14.96 6.03
CA PRO A 190 -15.76 -15.34 6.32
C PRO A 190 -14.93 -14.25 7.00
N LEU A 191 -15.09 -12.98 6.62
CA LEU A 191 -14.41 -11.87 7.28
C LEU A 191 -14.84 -11.72 8.74
N ALA A 192 -16.17 -11.80 9.01
CA ALA A 192 -16.69 -11.74 10.37
C ALA A 192 -16.22 -12.94 11.20
N TYR A 193 -16.18 -14.13 10.61
CA TYR A 193 -15.66 -15.34 11.26
C TYR A 193 -14.19 -15.20 11.63
N TYR A 194 -13.34 -14.84 10.65
CA TYR A 194 -11.92 -14.63 10.91
C TYR A 194 -11.70 -13.61 12.04
N ARG A 195 -12.38 -12.46 11.99
CA ARG A 195 -12.21 -11.38 12.97
C ARG A 195 -12.62 -11.79 14.38
N LEU A 196 -13.76 -12.47 14.52
CA LEU A 196 -14.38 -12.73 15.81
C LEU A 196 -13.91 -14.03 16.48
N LYS A 197 -13.33 -14.97 15.73
CA LYS A 197 -12.89 -16.24 16.32
C LYS A 197 -11.80 -16.03 17.36
N GLY A 198 -12.08 -16.47 18.58
CA GLY A 198 -11.18 -16.31 19.72
C GLY A 198 -11.22 -14.93 20.39
N ILE A 199 -12.20 -14.07 20.03
CA ILE A 199 -12.44 -12.81 20.75
C ILE A 199 -12.76 -13.11 22.22
N ARG A 200 -12.15 -12.40 23.13
CA ARG A 200 -12.27 -12.63 24.57
C ARG A 200 -11.96 -11.38 25.37
N ARG A 201 -12.24 -11.41 26.66
CA ARG A 201 -11.67 -10.46 27.61
C ARG A 201 -10.33 -10.98 28.13
N ASP A 202 -9.36 -10.08 28.28
CA ASP A 202 -8.11 -10.36 28.97
C ASP A 202 -8.29 -10.29 30.52
N ALA A 203 -7.19 -10.49 31.24
CA ALA A 203 -7.18 -10.42 32.69
C ALA A 203 -7.60 -9.04 33.26
N ASP A 204 -7.43 -7.98 32.48
CA ASP A 204 -7.81 -6.60 32.83
C ASP A 204 -9.28 -6.29 32.40
N GLY A 205 -9.99 -7.26 31.85
CA GLY A 205 -11.37 -7.10 31.35
C GLY A 205 -11.47 -6.42 29.98
N ARG A 206 -10.35 -6.12 29.31
CA ARG A 206 -10.33 -5.50 27.99
C ARG A 206 -10.67 -6.53 26.92
N VAL A 207 -11.43 -6.10 25.90
CA VAL A 207 -11.74 -6.97 24.76
C VAL A 207 -10.54 -7.09 23.85
N VAL A 208 -10.15 -8.32 23.54
CA VAL A 208 -9.01 -8.67 22.67
C VAL A 208 -9.49 -9.51 21.50
N CYS A 209 -9.24 -9.03 20.30
CA CYS A 209 -9.38 -9.80 19.06
C CYS A 209 -8.01 -10.32 18.64
N PRO A 210 -7.74 -11.63 18.73
CA PRO A 210 -6.44 -12.18 18.34
C PRO A 210 -6.16 -12.05 16.85
N ASN A 211 -7.22 -12.06 16.01
CA ASN A 211 -7.14 -11.99 14.57
C ASN A 211 -7.42 -10.56 14.12
N ARG A 212 -6.44 -9.94 13.48
CA ARG A 212 -6.50 -8.55 13.05
C ARG A 212 -6.84 -8.49 11.57
N LEU A 213 -7.85 -7.68 11.24
CA LEU A 213 -8.30 -7.47 9.88
C LEU A 213 -8.00 -6.03 9.48
N VAL A 214 -7.32 -5.83 8.36
CA VAL A 214 -7.13 -4.53 7.72
C VAL A 214 -8.08 -4.43 6.55
N GLY A 215 -9.02 -3.48 6.57
CA GLY A 215 -9.91 -3.24 5.44
C GLY A 215 -9.28 -2.28 4.44
N LYS A 216 -9.12 -2.67 3.18
CA LYS A 216 -8.64 -1.78 2.12
C LYS A 216 -9.81 -1.32 1.27
N VAL A 217 -10.15 -0.03 1.34
CA VAL A 217 -11.39 0.52 0.78
C VAL A 217 -11.19 1.91 0.17
N SER A 218 -11.97 2.21 -0.88
CA SER A 218 -11.97 3.48 -1.63
C SER A 218 -13.29 4.26 -1.52
N ARG A 219 -14.31 3.67 -0.84
CA ARG A 219 -15.67 4.22 -0.75
C ARG A 219 -16.11 4.35 0.70
N SER A 220 -16.67 5.50 1.05
CA SER A 220 -17.13 5.80 2.41
C SER A 220 -18.26 4.87 2.88
N GLU A 221 -19.18 4.49 1.99
CA GLU A 221 -20.27 3.57 2.29
C GLU A 221 -19.77 2.14 2.60
N VAL A 222 -18.68 1.72 1.99
CA VAL A 222 -18.01 0.45 2.31
C VAL A 222 -17.24 0.59 3.61
N ALA A 223 -16.47 1.67 3.76
CA ALA A 223 -15.70 1.96 4.98
C ALA A 223 -16.60 1.99 6.22
N ARG A 224 -17.80 2.58 6.12
CA ARG A 224 -18.79 2.58 7.21
C ARG A 224 -19.12 1.18 7.71
N LYS A 225 -19.29 0.21 6.80
CA LYS A 225 -19.57 -1.19 7.17
C LYS A 225 -18.37 -1.86 7.84
N PHE A 226 -17.15 -1.55 7.40
CA PHE A 226 -15.92 -2.10 7.98
C PHE A 226 -15.56 -1.49 9.33
N LEU A 227 -15.84 -0.21 9.52
CA LEU A 227 -15.61 0.52 10.77
C LEU A 227 -16.73 0.30 11.81
N SER A 228 -17.85 -0.29 11.41
CA SER A 228 -18.95 -0.70 12.31
C SER A 228 -18.71 -2.11 12.87
N PRO A 229 -19.40 -2.49 13.95
CA PRO A 229 -19.39 -3.87 14.42
C PRO A 229 -19.87 -4.84 13.32
N PRO A 230 -19.41 -6.10 13.34
CA PRO A 230 -19.92 -7.15 12.47
C PRO A 230 -21.46 -7.25 12.54
N SER A 231 -22.12 -7.44 11.39
CA SER A 231 -23.57 -7.44 11.33
C SER A 231 -24.19 -8.55 12.21
N ALA A 232 -25.28 -8.24 12.91
CA ALA A 232 -26.00 -9.20 13.74
C ALA A 232 -26.41 -10.46 12.95
N ARG A 233 -26.72 -10.30 11.65
CA ARG A 233 -27.02 -11.42 10.75
C ARG A 233 -25.84 -12.37 10.58
N HIS A 234 -24.62 -11.84 10.39
CA HIS A 234 -23.42 -12.68 10.25
C HIS A 234 -23.09 -13.35 11.58
N VAL A 235 -23.14 -12.61 12.69
CA VAL A 235 -22.89 -13.15 14.04
C VAL A 235 -23.88 -14.28 14.36
N GLY A 236 -25.18 -14.07 14.13
CA GLY A 236 -26.20 -15.11 14.35
C GLY A 236 -25.94 -16.37 13.53
N ARG A 237 -25.65 -16.23 12.22
CA ARG A 237 -25.32 -17.38 11.39
C ARG A 237 -24.09 -18.15 11.85
N LEU A 238 -23.06 -17.45 12.35
CA LEU A 238 -21.84 -18.09 12.87
C LEU A 238 -22.11 -18.84 14.18
N VAL A 239 -23.00 -18.34 15.04
CA VAL A 239 -23.44 -19.05 16.25
C VAL A 239 -24.29 -20.27 15.89
N ASP A 240 -25.26 -20.11 15.00
CA ASP A 240 -26.17 -21.19 14.56
C ASP A 240 -25.39 -22.35 13.91
N SER A 241 -24.28 -22.06 13.20
CA SER A 241 -23.38 -23.05 12.60
C SER A 241 -22.33 -23.61 13.58
N GLY A 242 -22.29 -23.15 14.83
CA GLY A 242 -21.30 -23.59 15.83
C GLY A 242 -19.87 -23.06 15.60
N LEU A 243 -19.68 -22.13 14.67
CA LEU A 243 -18.37 -21.53 14.37
C LEU A 243 -17.94 -20.51 15.43
N LEU A 244 -18.91 -19.82 16.07
CA LEU A 244 -18.68 -18.93 17.21
C LEU A 244 -19.47 -19.42 18.43
N SER A 245 -18.88 -19.23 19.61
CA SER A 245 -19.60 -19.39 20.87
C SER A 245 -20.53 -18.21 21.15
N ARG A 246 -21.46 -18.36 22.09
CA ARG A 246 -22.32 -17.26 22.54
C ARG A 246 -21.54 -16.15 23.24
N GLU A 247 -20.45 -16.49 23.94
CA GLU A 247 -19.55 -15.54 24.59
C GLU A 247 -18.80 -14.70 23.54
N GLU A 248 -18.27 -15.33 22.48
CA GLU A 248 -17.65 -14.61 21.36
C GLU A 248 -18.66 -13.67 20.69
N ALA A 249 -19.87 -14.13 20.43
CA ALA A 249 -20.95 -13.36 19.83
C ALA A 249 -21.37 -12.14 20.68
N ALA A 250 -21.40 -12.28 22.00
CA ALA A 250 -21.73 -11.20 22.93
C ALA A 250 -20.72 -10.03 22.86
N LEU A 251 -19.45 -10.33 22.56
CA LEU A 251 -18.39 -9.33 22.44
C LEU A 251 -18.36 -8.67 21.04
N ALA A 252 -18.99 -9.26 20.03
CA ALA A 252 -18.94 -8.79 18.65
C ALA A 252 -19.42 -7.34 18.44
N THR A 253 -20.37 -6.88 19.28
CA THR A 253 -20.91 -5.51 19.20
C THR A 253 -20.00 -4.45 19.79
N THR A 254 -18.96 -4.85 20.51
CA THR A 254 -18.05 -3.94 21.23
C THR A 254 -16.79 -3.57 20.43
N VAL A 255 -16.61 -4.17 19.27
CA VAL A 255 -15.43 -3.98 18.43
C VAL A 255 -15.82 -3.71 16.98
N PRO A 256 -15.05 -2.90 16.25
CA PRO A 256 -15.23 -2.77 14.80
C PRO A 256 -14.81 -4.07 14.09
N LEU A 257 -15.36 -4.28 12.89
CA LEU A 257 -14.98 -5.43 12.06
C LEU A 257 -13.48 -5.40 11.75
N VAL A 258 -12.89 -4.22 11.51
CA VAL A 258 -11.46 -4.08 11.21
C VAL A 258 -10.66 -3.57 12.39
N GLU A 259 -9.41 -3.99 12.47
CA GLU A 259 -8.41 -3.39 13.37
C GLU A 259 -7.90 -2.07 12.82
N ASP A 260 -7.65 -2.02 11.49
CA ASP A 260 -7.19 -0.85 10.77
C ASP A 260 -7.89 -0.74 9.42
N LEU A 261 -7.89 0.46 8.84
CA LEU A 261 -8.45 0.74 7.52
C LEU A 261 -7.39 1.38 6.63
N THR A 262 -7.17 0.85 5.44
CA THR A 262 -6.41 1.54 4.40
C THR A 262 -7.36 2.30 3.49
N ALA A 263 -7.26 3.62 3.46
CA ALA A 263 -7.87 4.46 2.43
C ALA A 263 -7.14 4.19 1.11
N GLU A 264 -7.79 3.47 0.18
CA GLU A 264 -7.19 3.12 -1.10
C GLU A 264 -7.48 4.20 -2.14
N ALA A 265 -6.52 5.08 -2.34
CA ALA A 265 -6.55 6.11 -3.38
C ALA A 265 -6.17 5.52 -4.75
N ASP A 266 -5.94 6.38 -5.75
CA ASP A 266 -5.56 5.98 -7.11
C ASP A 266 -4.33 5.06 -7.10
N SER A 267 -4.53 3.82 -7.56
CA SER A 267 -3.56 2.72 -7.46
C SER A 267 -3.62 1.78 -8.66
N GLY A 268 -2.63 0.90 -8.81
CA GLY A 268 -2.65 -0.20 -9.79
C GLY A 268 -3.66 -1.29 -9.42
N GLY A 269 -4.20 -1.99 -10.40
CA GLY A 269 -5.21 -3.03 -10.21
C GLY A 269 -6.62 -2.45 -10.03
N HIS A 270 -7.45 -3.10 -9.22
CA HIS A 270 -8.77 -2.59 -8.88
C HIS A 270 -8.64 -1.26 -8.14
N THR A 271 -9.24 -0.21 -8.66
CA THR A 271 -9.21 1.13 -8.08
C THR A 271 -10.41 1.94 -8.54
N ASP A 272 -10.90 2.82 -7.67
CA ASP A 272 -11.90 3.84 -8.02
C ASP A 272 -11.24 5.17 -8.43
N ASN A 273 -9.92 5.21 -8.61
CA ASN A 273 -9.12 6.39 -8.94
C ASN A 273 -9.40 7.61 -8.04
N ARG A 274 -9.64 7.38 -6.74
CA ARG A 274 -9.95 8.45 -5.79
C ARG A 274 -8.71 9.27 -5.47
N PRO A 275 -8.78 10.61 -5.50
CA PRO A 275 -7.68 11.46 -5.05
C PRO A 275 -7.37 11.26 -3.56
N ALA A 276 -6.11 10.99 -3.23
CA ALA A 276 -5.68 10.75 -1.84
C ALA A 276 -6.00 11.92 -0.90
N ILE A 277 -5.87 13.15 -1.40
CA ILE A 277 -6.08 14.39 -0.62
C ILE A 277 -7.54 14.58 -0.17
N THR A 278 -8.50 14.01 -0.86
CA THR A 278 -9.93 14.04 -0.46
C THR A 278 -10.33 12.77 0.27
N LEU A 279 -9.79 11.62 -0.13
CA LEU A 279 -10.19 10.33 0.42
C LEU A 279 -9.75 10.15 1.87
N LEU A 280 -8.47 10.40 2.18
CA LEU A 280 -7.92 10.15 3.51
C LEU A 280 -8.62 10.95 4.61
N PRO A 281 -8.82 12.28 4.50
CA PRO A 281 -9.54 13.05 5.52
C PRO A 281 -10.99 12.58 5.70
N THR A 282 -11.67 12.18 4.61
CA THR A 282 -13.03 11.63 4.66
C THR A 282 -13.07 10.32 5.46
N MET A 283 -12.10 9.42 5.25
CA MET A 283 -12.05 8.15 5.97
C MET A 283 -11.69 8.34 7.45
N ILE A 284 -10.82 9.31 7.77
CA ILE A 284 -10.49 9.66 9.16
C ILE A 284 -11.73 10.22 9.88
N ALA A 285 -12.43 11.19 9.28
CA ALA A 285 -13.64 11.76 9.85
C ALA A 285 -14.73 10.70 10.09
N LEU A 286 -14.91 9.78 9.13
CA LEU A 286 -15.85 8.67 9.27
C LEU A 286 -15.45 7.70 10.39
N ARG A 287 -14.17 7.39 10.53
CA ARG A 287 -13.64 6.59 11.63
C ARG A 287 -13.95 7.24 12.98
N ASP A 288 -13.72 8.55 13.10
CA ASP A 288 -13.96 9.29 14.35
C ASP A 288 -15.45 9.34 14.71
N GLU A 289 -16.32 9.59 13.72
CA GLU A 289 -17.78 9.51 13.88
C GLU A 289 -18.22 8.16 14.45
N LEU A 290 -17.78 7.06 13.82
CA LEU A 290 -18.20 5.72 14.19
C LEU A 290 -17.55 5.25 15.51
N ALA A 291 -16.32 5.63 15.77
CA ALA A 291 -15.66 5.34 17.04
C ALA A 291 -16.40 6.00 18.22
N ALA A 292 -16.83 7.24 18.05
CA ALA A 292 -17.66 7.92 19.05
C ALA A 292 -19.05 7.29 19.20
N ALA A 293 -19.71 6.99 18.08
CA ALA A 293 -21.06 6.40 18.07
C ALA A 293 -21.12 5.02 18.72
N HIS A 294 -20.10 4.19 18.53
CA HIS A 294 -20.00 2.83 19.11
C HIS A 294 -19.22 2.77 20.42
N GLY A 295 -18.60 3.87 20.85
CA GLY A 295 -17.82 3.90 22.10
C GLY A 295 -16.58 2.99 22.09
N TYR A 296 -15.88 2.88 20.96
CA TYR A 296 -14.72 2.00 20.86
C TYR A 296 -13.60 2.47 21.79
N ALA A 297 -13.13 1.57 22.65
CA ALA A 297 -11.98 1.83 23.52
C ALA A 297 -10.69 2.11 22.74
N LYS A 298 -10.57 1.53 21.54
CA LYS A 298 -9.47 1.73 20.59
C LYS A 298 -10.05 1.95 19.19
N PRO A 299 -10.07 3.19 18.69
CA PRO A 299 -10.46 3.46 17.30
C PRO A 299 -9.52 2.77 16.30
N PRO A 300 -10.02 2.27 15.16
CA PRO A 300 -9.17 1.77 14.07
C PRO A 300 -8.18 2.82 13.58
N CYS A 301 -6.96 2.42 13.25
CA CYS A 301 -6.02 3.28 12.58
C CYS A 301 -6.38 3.41 11.10
N VAL A 302 -6.23 4.62 10.52
CA VAL A 302 -6.46 4.84 9.09
C VAL A 302 -5.13 5.12 8.42
N GLY A 303 -4.74 4.26 7.47
CA GLY A 303 -3.58 4.44 6.62
C GLY A 303 -3.95 4.91 5.22
N LEU A 304 -2.95 5.24 4.42
CA LEU A 304 -3.10 5.65 3.02
C LEU A 304 -2.33 4.71 2.08
N GLY A 305 -3.04 4.12 1.11
CA GLY A 305 -2.48 3.43 -0.04
C GLY A 305 -2.85 4.16 -1.34
N GLY A 306 -2.01 4.04 -2.37
CA GLY A 306 -2.18 4.76 -3.64
C GLY A 306 -1.53 6.15 -3.64
N GLY A 307 -0.76 6.45 -4.70
CA GLY A 307 -0.05 7.72 -4.85
C GLY A 307 1.23 7.87 -4.02
N ILE A 308 1.58 6.93 -3.14
CA ILE A 308 2.78 6.99 -2.31
C ILE A 308 3.99 6.51 -3.11
N ALA A 309 4.77 7.45 -3.63
CA ALA A 309 5.89 7.17 -4.53
C ALA A 309 7.13 8.04 -4.30
N THR A 310 6.99 9.11 -3.53
CA THR A 310 8.08 10.06 -3.23
C THR A 310 8.06 10.41 -1.75
N PRO A 311 9.18 10.91 -1.20
CA PRO A 311 9.22 11.40 0.18
C PRO A 311 8.15 12.45 0.48
N GLN A 312 7.89 13.36 -0.46
CA GLN A 312 6.89 14.40 -0.31
C GLN A 312 5.47 13.83 -0.21
N ALA A 313 5.16 12.78 -1.01
CA ALA A 313 3.86 12.10 -0.91
C ALA A 313 3.69 11.40 0.45
N ALA A 314 4.75 10.74 0.95
CA ALA A 314 4.73 10.12 2.27
C ALA A 314 4.61 11.16 3.40
N ALA A 315 5.37 12.26 3.34
CA ALA A 315 5.28 13.37 4.30
C ALA A 315 3.88 14.00 4.31
N ALA A 316 3.28 14.21 3.14
CA ALA A 316 1.92 14.73 3.01
C ALA A 316 0.88 13.77 3.60
N ALA A 317 1.01 12.47 3.36
CA ALA A 317 0.13 11.47 3.95
C ALA A 317 0.14 11.53 5.49
N PHE A 318 1.33 11.53 6.09
CA PHE A 318 1.47 11.65 7.54
C PHE A 318 0.97 13.01 8.07
N ALA A 319 1.23 14.11 7.35
CA ALA A 319 0.71 15.42 7.72
C ALA A 319 -0.83 15.51 7.67
N MET A 320 -1.48 14.77 6.78
CA MET A 320 -2.94 14.62 6.73
C MET A 320 -3.50 13.67 7.80
N GLY A 321 -2.67 13.02 8.60
CA GLY A 321 -3.08 12.13 9.68
C GLY A 321 -3.09 10.63 9.30
N ALA A 322 -2.45 10.21 8.21
CA ALA A 322 -2.28 8.79 7.94
C ALA A 322 -1.49 8.13 9.07
N GLY A 323 -2.04 7.08 9.63
CA GLY A 323 -1.34 6.30 10.65
C GLY A 323 -0.22 5.43 10.10
N TYR A 324 -0.31 5.06 8.82
CA TYR A 324 0.71 4.34 8.05
C TYR A 324 0.55 4.62 6.55
N VAL A 325 1.59 4.33 5.79
CA VAL A 325 1.56 4.36 4.32
C VAL A 325 1.71 2.96 3.75
N LEU A 326 0.99 2.69 2.65
CA LEU A 326 1.01 1.43 1.93
C LEU A 326 1.47 1.68 0.48
N THR A 327 2.41 0.88 0.01
CA THR A 327 2.94 0.97 -1.36
C THR A 327 2.80 -0.35 -2.11
N GLY A 328 2.29 -0.29 -3.31
CA GLY A 328 2.12 -1.44 -4.22
C GLY A 328 2.99 -1.29 -5.47
N SER A 329 2.58 -0.47 -6.45
CA SER A 329 3.20 -0.38 -7.78
C SER A 329 4.72 -0.22 -7.74
N ILE A 330 5.27 0.63 -6.87
CA ILE A 330 6.71 0.85 -6.77
C ILE A 330 7.46 -0.39 -6.25
N ASN A 331 6.83 -1.19 -5.40
CA ASN A 331 7.40 -2.44 -4.89
C ASN A 331 7.36 -3.56 -5.92
N GLN A 332 6.47 -3.50 -6.93
CA GLN A 332 6.42 -4.49 -8.00
C GLN A 332 7.72 -4.50 -8.84
N CYS A 333 8.46 -3.39 -8.85
CA CYS A 333 9.75 -3.29 -9.54
C CYS A 333 10.95 -3.55 -8.60
N CYS A 334 10.72 -4.09 -7.40
CA CYS A 334 11.80 -4.49 -6.50
C CYS A 334 12.27 -5.92 -6.80
N VAL A 335 13.54 -6.19 -6.53
CA VAL A 335 14.18 -7.50 -6.80
C VAL A 335 13.57 -8.66 -6.00
N GLU A 336 12.83 -8.37 -4.92
CA GLU A 336 12.11 -9.35 -4.13
C GLU A 336 10.70 -9.65 -4.67
N ALA A 337 10.19 -8.88 -5.64
CA ALA A 337 8.86 -9.09 -6.19
C ALA A 337 8.76 -10.42 -6.94
N GLY A 338 7.61 -11.08 -6.83
CA GLY A 338 7.29 -12.30 -7.58
C GLY A 338 6.84 -11.97 -9.01
N THR A 339 7.68 -11.28 -9.77
CA THR A 339 7.42 -10.92 -11.17
C THR A 339 8.68 -11.08 -12.01
N SER A 340 8.53 -11.02 -13.33
CA SER A 340 9.66 -11.20 -14.25
C SER A 340 10.53 -9.94 -14.39
N GLU A 341 11.79 -10.15 -14.77
CA GLU A 341 12.71 -9.06 -15.14
C GLU A 341 12.16 -8.20 -16.29
N ALA A 342 11.43 -8.83 -17.23
CA ALA A 342 10.77 -8.11 -18.32
C ALA A 342 9.73 -7.11 -17.81
N VAL A 343 8.93 -7.49 -16.81
CA VAL A 343 7.97 -6.60 -16.14
C VAL A 343 8.69 -5.50 -15.39
N CYS A 344 9.74 -5.82 -14.62
CA CYS A 344 10.54 -4.82 -13.90
C CYS A 344 11.13 -3.78 -14.86
N SER A 345 11.66 -4.20 -16.01
CA SER A 345 12.20 -3.30 -17.05
C SER A 345 11.10 -2.39 -17.61
N MET A 346 9.91 -2.93 -17.94
CA MET A 346 8.79 -2.14 -18.45
C MET A 346 8.29 -1.13 -17.41
N LEU A 347 8.22 -1.52 -16.14
CA LEU A 347 7.81 -0.65 -15.04
C LEU A 347 8.83 0.47 -14.78
N ALA A 348 10.13 0.19 -14.89
CA ALA A 348 11.18 1.18 -14.70
C ALA A 348 11.19 2.29 -15.77
N GLU A 349 10.63 2.01 -16.95
CA GLU A 349 10.47 2.98 -18.02
C GLU A 349 9.14 3.75 -17.97
N ALA A 350 8.21 3.37 -17.09
CA ALA A 350 6.87 3.95 -17.04
C ALA A 350 6.90 5.40 -16.55
N GLY A 351 6.20 6.27 -17.28
CA GLY A 351 5.82 7.62 -16.84
C GLY A 351 4.44 7.60 -16.16
N GLN A 352 4.06 8.73 -15.54
CA GLN A 352 2.75 8.85 -14.86
C GLN A 352 1.56 8.67 -15.84
N ALA A 353 1.72 9.10 -17.08
CA ALA A 353 0.70 8.99 -18.11
C ALA A 353 0.65 7.61 -18.81
N ASP A 354 1.54 6.69 -18.48
CA ASP A 354 1.65 5.38 -19.13
C ASP A 354 0.70 4.32 -18.54
N VAL A 355 -0.31 4.74 -17.80
CA VAL A 355 -1.35 3.88 -17.24
C VAL A 355 -2.70 4.11 -17.88
N THR A 356 -3.58 3.12 -17.82
CA THR A 356 -4.96 3.19 -18.33
C THR A 356 -5.86 2.17 -17.65
N MET A 357 -7.18 2.35 -17.77
CA MET A 357 -8.16 1.39 -17.29
C MET A 357 -8.44 0.33 -18.35
N ALA A 358 -8.42 -0.93 -17.96
CA ALA A 358 -8.76 -2.09 -18.81
C ALA A 358 -9.79 -2.99 -18.10
N PRO A 359 -10.61 -3.78 -18.82
CA PRO A 359 -11.54 -4.73 -18.22
C PRO A 359 -10.82 -5.70 -17.27
N ALA A 360 -11.43 -5.96 -16.11
CA ALA A 360 -10.96 -6.92 -15.12
C ALA A 360 -11.38 -8.35 -15.51
N ALA A 361 -10.55 -9.34 -15.27
CA ALA A 361 -10.85 -10.74 -15.60
C ALA A 361 -11.92 -11.36 -14.66
N ASP A 362 -11.87 -11.03 -13.38
CA ASP A 362 -12.71 -11.58 -12.31
C ASP A 362 -14.16 -11.05 -12.34
N MET A 363 -14.34 -9.80 -12.75
CA MET A 363 -15.64 -9.13 -12.85
C MET A 363 -15.92 -8.61 -14.27
N PHE A 364 -15.51 -9.39 -15.28
CA PHE A 364 -15.58 -9.02 -16.70
C PHE A 364 -17.01 -8.72 -17.16
N GLU A 365 -17.95 -9.58 -16.81
CA GLU A 365 -19.36 -9.47 -17.19
C GLU A 365 -20.02 -8.24 -16.58
N LEU A 366 -19.53 -7.74 -15.45
CA LEU A 366 -20.01 -6.55 -14.76
C LEU A 366 -19.38 -5.25 -15.30
N GLY A 367 -18.39 -5.38 -16.21
CA GLY A 367 -17.69 -4.22 -16.79
C GLY A 367 -16.75 -3.51 -15.83
N VAL A 368 -16.38 -4.14 -14.71
CA VAL A 368 -15.38 -3.61 -13.78
C VAL A 368 -14.02 -3.51 -14.46
N LYS A 369 -13.26 -2.49 -14.10
CA LYS A 369 -11.96 -2.20 -14.71
C LYS A 369 -10.84 -2.22 -13.67
N VAL A 370 -9.64 -2.51 -14.17
CA VAL A 370 -8.36 -2.44 -13.43
C VAL A 370 -7.42 -1.44 -14.08
N GLN A 371 -6.60 -0.76 -13.28
CA GLN A 371 -5.58 0.15 -13.79
C GLN A 371 -4.31 -0.62 -14.10
N VAL A 372 -3.83 -0.49 -15.33
CA VAL A 372 -2.72 -1.25 -15.89
C VAL A 372 -1.76 -0.38 -16.67
N LEU A 373 -0.52 -0.85 -16.83
CA LEU A 373 0.44 -0.25 -17.74
C LEU A 373 -0.03 -0.42 -19.19
N LYS A 374 0.04 0.66 -19.98
CA LYS A 374 -0.24 0.64 -21.42
C LYS A 374 1.03 0.73 -22.29
N ARG A 375 2.16 1.17 -21.71
CA ARG A 375 3.43 1.28 -22.43
C ARG A 375 4.01 -0.11 -22.69
N GLY A 376 4.38 -0.39 -23.92
CA GLY A 376 5.04 -1.64 -24.34
C GLY A 376 4.14 -2.88 -24.39
N THR A 377 2.82 -2.74 -24.22
CA THR A 377 1.85 -3.83 -24.31
C THR A 377 0.58 -3.38 -25.05
N MET A 378 -0.09 -4.32 -25.69
CA MET A 378 -1.41 -4.13 -26.33
C MET A 378 -2.56 -4.69 -25.47
N PHE A 379 -2.24 -5.18 -24.24
CA PHE A 379 -3.25 -5.78 -23.38
C PHE A 379 -4.49 -4.88 -23.19
N PRO A 380 -4.36 -3.57 -22.86
CA PRO A 380 -5.55 -2.74 -22.60
C PRO A 380 -6.49 -2.65 -23.80
N GLN A 381 -5.94 -2.50 -25.00
CA GLN A 381 -6.72 -2.40 -26.25
C GLN A 381 -7.39 -3.75 -26.58
N ARG A 382 -6.66 -4.86 -26.41
CA ARG A 382 -7.16 -6.22 -26.64
C ARG A 382 -8.28 -6.58 -25.67
N ALA A 383 -8.08 -6.29 -24.38
CA ALA A 383 -9.09 -6.49 -23.35
C ALA A 383 -10.35 -5.66 -23.60
N ALA A 384 -10.19 -4.38 -23.99
CA ALA A 384 -11.31 -3.51 -24.36
C ALA A 384 -12.07 -4.06 -25.56
N LYS A 385 -11.36 -4.57 -26.58
CA LYS A 385 -11.99 -5.19 -27.76
C LYS A 385 -12.78 -6.44 -27.40
N LEU A 386 -12.23 -7.31 -26.55
CA LEU A 386 -12.95 -8.49 -26.09
C LEU A 386 -14.22 -8.11 -25.32
N HIS A 387 -14.16 -7.11 -24.46
CA HIS A 387 -15.33 -6.63 -23.71
C HIS A 387 -16.38 -5.98 -24.63
N GLU A 388 -15.98 -5.19 -25.63
CA GLU A 388 -16.87 -4.65 -26.66
C GLU A 388 -17.62 -5.78 -27.39
N LEU A 389 -16.92 -6.82 -27.81
CA LEU A 389 -17.52 -7.97 -28.49
C LEU A 389 -18.48 -8.74 -27.58
N TYR A 390 -18.10 -8.96 -26.34
CA TYR A 390 -18.97 -9.59 -25.33
C TYR A 390 -20.27 -8.81 -25.12
N THR A 391 -20.20 -7.47 -25.03
CA THR A 391 -21.40 -6.66 -24.84
C THR A 391 -22.27 -6.58 -26.07
N THR A 392 -21.68 -6.69 -27.26
CA THR A 392 -22.38 -6.55 -28.55
C THR A 392 -23.06 -7.84 -28.98
N TYR A 393 -22.45 -9.01 -28.78
CA TYR A 393 -22.90 -10.30 -29.31
C TYR A 393 -23.37 -11.24 -28.19
N GLY A 394 -24.34 -12.08 -28.52
CA GLY A 394 -24.89 -13.10 -27.62
C GLY A 394 -24.09 -14.40 -27.56
N SER A 395 -23.19 -14.63 -28.54
CA SER A 395 -22.27 -15.78 -28.58
C SER A 395 -21.07 -15.46 -29.46
N TYR A 396 -20.01 -16.28 -29.37
CA TYR A 396 -18.83 -16.18 -30.24
C TYR A 396 -19.19 -16.34 -31.73
N ASP A 397 -20.12 -17.24 -32.04
CA ASP A 397 -20.53 -17.54 -33.42
C ASP A 397 -21.28 -16.38 -34.09
N GLN A 398 -21.89 -15.48 -33.31
CA GLN A 398 -22.53 -14.29 -33.82
C GLN A 398 -21.54 -13.18 -34.21
N ILE A 399 -20.29 -13.28 -33.77
CA ILE A 399 -19.22 -12.35 -34.16
C ILE A 399 -18.91 -12.59 -35.64
N PRO A 400 -18.83 -11.53 -36.49
CA PRO A 400 -18.51 -11.66 -37.92
C PRO A 400 -17.21 -12.46 -38.16
N ALA A 401 -17.21 -13.36 -39.12
CA ALA A 401 -16.11 -14.30 -39.40
C ALA A 401 -14.73 -13.62 -39.46
N LYS A 402 -14.61 -12.50 -40.17
CA LYS A 402 -13.36 -11.72 -40.27
C LYS A 402 -12.84 -11.25 -38.89
N GLN A 403 -13.75 -10.94 -37.93
CA GLN A 403 -13.35 -10.53 -36.59
C GLN A 403 -12.94 -11.75 -35.77
N ARG A 404 -13.64 -12.89 -35.89
CA ARG A 404 -13.26 -14.15 -35.22
C ARG A 404 -11.87 -14.60 -35.66
N GLU A 405 -11.60 -14.63 -36.96
CA GLU A 405 -10.28 -14.95 -37.52
C GLU A 405 -9.18 -14.02 -36.93
N ALA A 406 -9.47 -12.74 -36.79
CA ALA A 406 -8.52 -11.79 -36.19
C ALA A 406 -8.30 -12.07 -34.68
N LEU A 407 -9.34 -12.43 -33.91
CA LEU A 407 -9.21 -12.84 -32.50
C LEU A 407 -8.34 -14.07 -32.36
N GLU A 408 -8.61 -15.11 -33.16
CA GLU A 408 -7.88 -16.38 -33.13
C GLU A 408 -6.40 -16.19 -33.50
N ARG A 409 -6.13 -15.43 -34.57
CA ARG A 409 -4.76 -15.18 -35.02
C ARG A 409 -3.97 -14.27 -34.07
N ASP A 410 -4.55 -13.14 -33.66
CA ASP A 410 -3.79 -12.04 -33.06
C ASP A 410 -3.85 -12.06 -31.51
N ILE A 411 -4.95 -12.57 -30.92
CA ILE A 411 -5.19 -12.55 -29.48
C ILE A 411 -4.98 -13.96 -28.88
N PHE A 412 -5.80 -14.93 -29.29
CA PHE A 412 -5.71 -16.27 -28.72
C PHE A 412 -4.49 -17.04 -29.25
N ARG A 413 -4.13 -16.88 -30.52
CA ARG A 413 -3.10 -17.62 -31.26
C ARG A 413 -3.40 -19.11 -31.35
N CYS A 414 -4.66 -19.44 -31.29
CA CYS A 414 -5.27 -20.75 -31.51
C CYS A 414 -6.74 -20.55 -31.87
N THR A 415 -7.42 -21.58 -32.25
CA THR A 415 -8.86 -21.55 -32.54
C THR A 415 -9.65 -21.31 -31.22
N PHE A 416 -10.88 -20.79 -31.35
CA PHE A 416 -11.75 -20.61 -30.20
C PHE A 416 -12.04 -21.94 -29.46
N ASP A 417 -12.15 -23.04 -30.20
CA ASP A 417 -12.41 -24.34 -29.58
C ASP A 417 -11.19 -24.86 -28.83
N GLU A 418 -9.99 -24.66 -29.33
CA GLU A 418 -8.75 -24.99 -28.59
C GLU A 418 -8.62 -24.14 -27.33
N GLU A 419 -8.95 -22.83 -27.41
CA GLU A 419 -8.95 -21.93 -26.26
C GLU A 419 -10.02 -22.33 -25.23
N TRP A 420 -11.21 -22.76 -25.72
CA TRP A 420 -12.26 -23.28 -24.86
C TRP A 420 -11.84 -24.53 -24.11
N GLU A 421 -11.17 -25.50 -24.76
CA GLU A 421 -10.70 -26.69 -24.08
C GLU A 421 -9.69 -26.42 -22.97
N GLN A 422 -8.80 -25.44 -23.16
CA GLN A 422 -7.89 -25.00 -22.13
C GLN A 422 -8.64 -24.31 -20.98
N THR A 423 -9.57 -23.42 -21.31
CA THR A 423 -10.42 -22.71 -20.36
C THR A 423 -11.28 -23.68 -19.55
N ARG A 424 -11.88 -24.67 -20.22
CA ARG A 424 -12.70 -25.71 -19.60
C ARG A 424 -11.92 -26.52 -18.56
N ARG A 425 -10.71 -26.97 -18.89
CA ARG A 425 -9.82 -27.69 -17.95
C ARG A 425 -9.50 -26.85 -16.71
N PHE A 426 -9.22 -25.57 -16.90
CA PHE A 426 -8.94 -24.65 -15.82
C PHE A 426 -10.13 -24.51 -14.85
N PHE A 427 -11.34 -24.31 -15.39
CA PHE A 427 -12.54 -24.13 -14.56
C PHE A 427 -13.05 -25.43 -13.95
N ILE A 428 -12.89 -26.60 -14.60
CA ILE A 428 -13.22 -27.90 -13.99
C ILE A 428 -12.45 -28.08 -12.67
N ALA A 429 -11.17 -27.70 -12.64
CA ALA A 429 -10.35 -27.86 -11.44
C ALA A 429 -10.68 -26.86 -10.32
N ARG A 430 -11.30 -25.72 -10.64
CA ARG A 430 -11.52 -24.60 -9.69
C ARG A 430 -12.99 -24.32 -9.40
N GLU A 431 -13.82 -24.29 -10.43
CA GLU A 431 -15.24 -23.90 -10.36
C GLU A 431 -16.07 -24.71 -11.39
N PRO A 432 -16.30 -26.01 -11.19
CA PRO A 432 -16.99 -26.86 -12.17
C PRO A 432 -18.34 -26.33 -12.64
N LYS A 433 -19.09 -25.66 -11.76
CA LYS A 433 -20.40 -25.05 -12.05
C LYS A 433 -20.35 -24.02 -13.20
N GLN A 434 -19.21 -23.35 -13.38
CA GLN A 434 -19.01 -22.41 -14.50
C GLN A 434 -19.03 -23.14 -15.85
N VAL A 435 -18.44 -24.33 -15.91
CA VAL A 435 -18.43 -25.17 -17.12
C VAL A 435 -19.83 -25.68 -17.43
N GLU A 436 -20.54 -26.21 -16.43
CA GLU A 436 -21.94 -26.68 -16.60
C GLU A 436 -22.85 -25.57 -17.13
N ARG A 437 -22.63 -24.33 -16.69
CA ARG A 437 -23.36 -23.18 -17.20
C ARG A 437 -22.95 -22.83 -18.63
N ALA A 438 -21.66 -22.84 -18.93
CA ALA A 438 -21.14 -22.51 -20.25
C ALA A 438 -21.59 -23.48 -21.34
N GLU A 439 -21.81 -24.75 -20.99
CA GLU A 439 -22.36 -25.76 -21.92
C GLU A 439 -23.81 -25.48 -22.33
N LYS A 440 -24.56 -24.71 -21.51
CA LYS A 440 -25.96 -24.34 -21.74
C LYS A 440 -26.14 -22.89 -22.21
N ASP A 441 -25.14 -22.03 -21.95
CA ASP A 441 -25.18 -20.59 -22.24
C ASP A 441 -23.97 -20.18 -23.10
N PRO A 442 -24.14 -20.07 -24.43
CA PRO A 442 -23.05 -19.69 -25.34
C PRO A 442 -22.43 -18.32 -25.05
N LYS A 443 -23.20 -17.38 -24.45
CA LYS A 443 -22.68 -16.09 -24.03
C LYS A 443 -21.75 -16.26 -22.84
N HIS A 444 -22.11 -17.09 -21.90
CA HIS A 444 -21.26 -17.41 -20.76
C HIS A 444 -19.98 -18.15 -21.19
N LYS A 445 -20.09 -19.11 -22.15
CA LYS A 445 -18.92 -19.76 -22.76
C LYS A 445 -17.94 -18.73 -23.34
N MET A 446 -18.45 -17.76 -24.12
CA MET A 446 -17.64 -16.66 -24.69
C MET A 446 -17.00 -15.80 -23.58
N ALA A 447 -17.75 -15.47 -22.52
CA ALA A 447 -17.22 -14.73 -21.37
C ALA A 447 -16.05 -15.47 -20.71
N LEU A 448 -16.17 -16.76 -20.44
CA LEU A 448 -15.11 -17.56 -19.82
C LEU A 448 -13.84 -17.61 -20.67
N VAL A 449 -13.97 -17.78 -22.00
CA VAL A 449 -12.83 -17.76 -22.92
C VAL A 449 -12.14 -16.40 -22.91
N PHE A 450 -12.89 -15.30 -22.95
CA PHE A 450 -12.30 -13.96 -22.89
C PHE A 450 -11.63 -13.68 -21.54
N ARG A 451 -12.26 -14.08 -20.44
CA ARG A 451 -11.69 -14.00 -19.07
C ARG A 451 -10.41 -14.82 -18.94
N SER A 452 -10.35 -16.00 -19.59
CA SER A 452 -9.13 -16.83 -19.63
C SER A 452 -7.95 -16.08 -20.24
N TYR A 453 -8.15 -15.39 -21.37
CA TYR A 453 -7.10 -14.54 -21.94
C TYR A 453 -6.66 -13.44 -20.98
N LEU A 454 -7.62 -12.70 -20.37
CA LEU A 454 -7.29 -11.62 -19.43
C LEU A 454 -6.51 -12.15 -18.21
N GLY A 455 -6.94 -13.27 -17.62
CA GLY A 455 -6.27 -13.88 -16.48
C GLY A 455 -4.85 -14.35 -16.81
N ARG A 456 -4.70 -15.06 -17.94
CA ARG A 456 -3.38 -15.54 -18.40
C ARG A 456 -2.42 -14.42 -18.77
N SER A 457 -2.94 -13.25 -19.19
CA SER A 457 -2.10 -12.10 -19.49
C SER A 457 -1.30 -11.61 -18.29
N SER A 458 -1.83 -11.73 -17.07
CA SER A 458 -1.07 -11.44 -15.84
C SER A 458 -0.07 -12.56 -15.51
N THR A 459 -0.43 -13.83 -15.74
CA THR A 459 0.47 -14.98 -15.53
C THR A 459 1.64 -14.95 -16.52
N TRP A 460 1.39 -14.61 -17.79
CA TRP A 460 2.48 -14.43 -18.77
C TRP A 460 3.42 -13.30 -18.36
N ALA A 461 2.90 -12.20 -17.82
CA ALA A 461 3.71 -11.10 -17.33
C ALA A 461 4.57 -11.52 -16.13
N THR A 462 3.98 -12.13 -15.11
CA THR A 462 4.73 -12.58 -13.91
C THR A 462 5.75 -13.66 -14.23
N GLY A 463 5.41 -14.60 -15.14
CA GLY A 463 6.31 -15.66 -15.59
C GLY A 463 7.34 -15.23 -16.64
N GLY A 464 7.18 -14.04 -17.23
CA GLY A 464 8.11 -13.53 -18.25
C GLY A 464 8.01 -14.26 -19.60
N GLU A 465 6.82 -14.75 -19.99
CA GLU A 465 6.61 -15.48 -21.27
C GLU A 465 6.99 -14.58 -22.48
N PRO A 466 8.13 -14.80 -23.15
CA PRO A 466 8.66 -13.85 -24.14
C PRO A 466 7.78 -13.73 -25.37
N THR A 467 7.10 -14.81 -25.77
CA THR A 467 6.23 -14.82 -26.95
C THR A 467 4.94 -14.03 -26.74
N ARG A 468 4.57 -13.80 -25.47
CA ARG A 468 3.37 -13.08 -25.04
C ARG A 468 3.64 -11.71 -24.46
N LYS A 469 4.84 -11.15 -24.59
CA LYS A 469 5.19 -9.83 -24.03
C LYS A 469 4.21 -8.73 -24.44
N ILE A 470 3.71 -8.77 -25.67
CA ILE A 470 2.71 -7.83 -26.20
C ILE A 470 1.34 -7.93 -25.48
N ASP A 471 1.08 -9.04 -24.80
CA ASP A 471 -0.17 -9.37 -24.11
C ASP A 471 -0.07 -9.17 -22.59
N TYR A 472 1.06 -8.70 -22.08
CA TYR A 472 1.26 -8.57 -20.63
C TYR A 472 0.26 -7.63 -19.98
N GLN A 473 -0.49 -8.15 -19.01
CA GLN A 473 -1.26 -7.36 -18.06
C GLN A 473 -0.38 -7.06 -16.84
N ILE A 474 -0.01 -5.80 -16.69
CA ILE A 474 0.83 -5.33 -15.58
C ILE A 474 0.03 -4.31 -14.79
N TRP A 475 -0.37 -4.65 -13.57
CA TRP A 475 -1.09 -3.73 -12.69
C TRP A 475 -0.15 -2.60 -12.27
N CYS A 476 -0.49 -1.38 -12.61
CA CYS A 476 0.35 -0.22 -12.38
C CYS A 476 -0.49 1.03 -12.21
N GLY A 477 -0.22 1.79 -11.16
CA GLY A 477 -0.76 3.14 -10.97
C GLY A 477 0.25 4.23 -11.34
N PRO A 478 -0.18 5.51 -11.42
CA PRO A 478 0.68 6.64 -11.78
C PRO A 478 1.85 6.86 -10.81
N ALA A 479 1.74 6.33 -9.60
CA ALA A 479 2.79 6.33 -8.60
C ALA A 479 4.13 5.79 -9.13
N MET A 480 4.10 4.78 -10.03
CA MET A 480 5.32 4.22 -10.63
C MET A 480 6.09 5.28 -11.42
N GLY A 481 5.40 6.05 -12.25
CA GLY A 481 6.03 7.12 -13.02
C GLY A 481 6.58 8.25 -12.15
N ALA A 482 5.89 8.59 -11.06
CA ALA A 482 6.38 9.57 -10.09
C ALA A 482 7.65 9.07 -9.39
N PHE A 483 7.68 7.79 -9.01
CA PHE A 483 8.87 7.15 -8.44
C PHE A 483 10.05 7.17 -9.42
N ASN A 484 9.83 6.76 -10.66
CA ASN A 484 10.87 6.74 -11.69
C ASN A 484 11.47 8.14 -11.93
N GLN A 485 10.62 9.17 -11.96
CA GLN A 485 11.08 10.55 -12.11
C GLN A 485 11.94 10.99 -10.92
N TRP A 486 11.56 10.63 -9.70
CA TRP A 486 12.33 10.93 -8.49
C TRP A 486 13.63 10.12 -8.41
N ALA A 487 13.60 8.87 -8.84
CA ALA A 487 14.75 7.97 -8.82
C ALA A 487 15.82 8.26 -9.90
N LYS A 488 15.48 9.07 -10.92
CA LYS A 488 16.35 9.36 -12.04
C LYS A 488 17.69 9.97 -11.60
N GLY A 489 18.80 9.44 -12.07
CA GLY A 489 20.17 9.85 -11.73
C GLY A 489 20.58 9.43 -10.30
N SER A 490 19.92 8.46 -9.71
CA SER A 490 20.23 7.93 -8.38
C SER A 490 20.51 6.42 -8.40
N PRO A 491 20.98 5.82 -7.30
CA PRO A 491 21.15 4.37 -7.21
C PRO A 491 19.86 3.57 -7.53
N LEU A 492 18.67 4.11 -7.20
CA LEU A 492 17.39 3.45 -7.44
C LEU A 492 16.83 3.65 -8.87
N GLU A 493 17.55 4.30 -9.77
CA GLU A 493 17.13 4.41 -11.18
C GLU A 493 17.05 3.02 -11.82
N LYS A 494 18.04 2.18 -11.56
CA LYS A 494 18.10 0.83 -12.11
C LYS A 494 17.27 -0.17 -11.29
N PRO A 495 16.44 -1.01 -11.95
CA PRO A 495 15.59 -1.99 -11.25
C PRO A 495 16.35 -2.96 -10.35
N GLU A 496 17.53 -3.40 -10.76
CA GLU A 496 18.39 -4.34 -10.02
C GLU A 496 18.86 -3.81 -8.65
N ASN A 497 18.83 -2.50 -8.45
CA ASN A 497 19.15 -1.85 -7.18
C ASN A 497 17.92 -1.59 -6.29
N ARG A 498 16.71 -1.79 -6.82
CA ARG A 498 15.46 -1.54 -6.08
C ARG A 498 15.18 -2.71 -5.14
N ARG A 499 15.67 -2.59 -3.92
CA ARG A 499 15.30 -3.50 -2.82
C ARG A 499 14.16 -2.89 -2.02
N THR A 500 13.21 -3.71 -1.61
CA THR A 500 12.00 -3.27 -0.86
C THR A 500 12.37 -2.38 0.33
N VAL A 501 13.35 -2.80 1.13
CA VAL A 501 13.81 -2.03 2.30
C VAL A 501 14.50 -0.72 1.89
N ALA A 502 15.33 -0.74 0.83
CA ALA A 502 15.99 0.47 0.35
C ALA A 502 14.98 1.50 -0.17
N VAL A 503 13.96 1.05 -0.92
CA VAL A 503 12.86 1.91 -1.39
C VAL A 503 12.09 2.50 -0.21
N ALA A 504 11.67 1.68 0.74
CA ALA A 504 10.93 2.10 1.92
C ALA A 504 11.70 3.11 2.77
N MET A 505 12.98 2.82 3.06
CA MET A 505 13.82 3.70 3.88
C MET A 505 14.10 5.03 3.20
N ASN A 506 14.29 5.06 1.89
CA ASN A 506 14.44 6.31 1.14
C ASN A 506 13.17 7.17 1.21
N LEU A 507 11.97 6.55 1.12
CA LEU A 507 10.71 7.27 1.27
C LEU A 507 10.54 7.83 2.68
N LEU A 508 10.76 7.03 3.72
CA LEU A 508 10.53 7.41 5.11
C LEU A 508 11.57 8.43 5.61
N PHE A 509 12.85 8.19 5.31
CA PHE A 509 13.92 9.14 5.65
C PHE A 509 13.67 10.49 4.96
N GLY A 510 13.37 10.46 3.67
CA GLY A 510 13.07 11.67 2.93
C GLY A 510 11.77 12.35 3.39
N ALA A 511 10.77 11.59 3.86
CA ALA A 511 9.57 12.15 4.45
C ALA A 511 9.89 12.91 5.75
N ALA A 512 10.78 12.38 6.59
CA ALA A 512 11.25 13.09 7.79
C ALA A 512 11.98 14.40 7.43
N VAL A 513 12.85 14.37 6.42
CA VAL A 513 13.56 15.55 5.90
C VAL A 513 12.56 16.60 5.36
N ALA A 514 11.61 16.18 4.53
CA ALA A 514 10.59 17.06 3.94
C ALA A 514 9.68 17.67 5.02
N THR A 515 9.29 16.91 6.03
CA THR A 515 8.48 17.39 7.16
C THR A 515 9.21 18.47 7.94
N ARG A 516 10.49 18.27 8.27
CA ARG A 516 11.31 19.26 8.98
C ARG A 516 11.48 20.55 8.18
N ALA A 517 11.69 20.43 6.86
CA ALA A 517 11.74 21.60 5.97
C ALA A 517 10.41 22.35 5.96
N THR A 518 9.29 21.63 5.96
CA THR A 518 7.94 22.22 6.03
C THR A 518 7.73 22.97 7.35
N TRP A 519 8.18 22.42 8.48
CA TRP A 519 8.12 23.11 9.77
C TRP A 519 8.89 24.42 9.78
N LEU A 520 10.09 24.47 9.20
CA LEU A 520 10.85 25.72 9.10
C LEU A 520 10.17 26.74 8.17
N ARG A 521 9.66 26.30 7.01
CA ARG A 521 8.93 27.20 6.09
C ARG A 521 7.68 27.77 6.73
N SER A 522 6.91 26.97 7.48
CA SER A 522 5.69 27.44 8.16
C SER A 522 5.97 28.48 9.26
N GLN A 523 7.20 28.51 9.79
CA GLN A 523 7.69 29.53 10.71
C GLN A 523 8.29 30.77 10.00
N GLY A 524 8.14 30.87 8.68
CA GLY A 524 8.57 32.00 7.88
C GLY A 524 10.04 32.02 7.47
N ILE A 525 10.74 30.86 7.53
CA ILE A 525 12.13 30.77 7.09
C ILE A 525 12.20 30.57 5.57
N PRO A 526 12.89 31.46 4.83
CA PRO A 526 13.04 31.36 3.38
C PRO A 526 14.09 30.29 3.03
N LEU A 527 13.68 29.03 2.97
CA LEU A 527 14.58 27.95 2.60
C LEU A 527 14.85 27.95 1.10
N PRO A 528 16.09 27.58 0.65
CA PRO A 528 16.38 27.31 -0.76
C PRO A 528 15.36 26.33 -1.38
N GLY A 529 15.09 26.47 -2.68
CA GLY A 529 14.05 25.68 -3.34
C GLY A 529 14.25 24.15 -3.25
N ALA A 530 15.51 23.70 -3.23
CA ALA A 530 15.85 22.28 -3.09
C ALA A 530 15.83 21.78 -1.64
N ALA A 531 15.83 22.66 -0.64
CA ALA A 531 15.85 22.28 0.76
C ALA A 531 14.59 21.45 1.14
N GLY A 532 14.82 20.29 1.73
CA GLY A 532 13.76 19.33 2.04
C GLY A 532 13.41 18.34 0.92
N SER A 533 14.08 18.45 -0.24
CA SER A 533 14.05 17.42 -1.28
C SER A 533 15.32 16.59 -1.21
N ILE A 534 15.18 15.27 -1.19
CA ILE A 534 16.33 14.37 -1.28
C ILE A 534 16.28 13.59 -2.60
N ARG A 535 17.44 13.26 -3.13
CA ARG A 535 17.58 12.19 -4.12
C ARG A 535 17.72 10.86 -3.38
N PRO A 536 17.27 9.74 -3.96
CA PRO A 536 17.51 8.43 -3.37
C PRO A 536 19.00 8.19 -3.11
N MET A 537 19.29 7.60 -1.96
CA MET A 537 20.63 7.25 -1.49
C MET A 537 20.75 5.74 -1.32
N GLU A 538 21.98 5.27 -1.21
CA GLU A 538 22.24 3.90 -0.78
C GLU A 538 21.70 3.68 0.65
N LEU A 539 21.20 2.48 0.92
CA LEU A 539 20.66 2.15 2.26
C LEU A 539 21.71 2.33 3.37
N ALA A 540 22.98 2.03 3.06
CA ALA A 540 24.10 2.22 3.99
C ALA A 540 24.29 3.68 4.39
N ASP A 541 24.11 4.62 3.45
CA ASP A 541 24.23 6.05 3.73
C ASP A 541 23.08 6.55 4.61
N ILE A 542 21.86 6.04 4.38
CA ILE A 542 20.72 6.35 5.25
C ILE A 542 20.98 5.86 6.67
N ARG A 543 21.39 4.60 6.84
CA ARG A 543 21.70 4.00 8.15
C ARG A 543 22.79 4.78 8.89
N LYS A 544 23.85 5.17 8.20
CA LYS A 544 24.91 6.02 8.76
C LYS A 544 24.36 7.34 9.28
N ARG A 545 23.43 7.98 8.55
CA ARG A 545 22.78 9.25 8.97
C ARG A 545 21.84 9.06 10.16
N LEU A 546 21.27 7.87 10.30
CA LEU A 546 20.44 7.49 11.46
C LEU A 546 21.27 7.10 12.69
N GLY A 547 22.59 6.99 12.56
CA GLY A 547 23.49 6.55 13.64
C GLY A 547 23.47 5.04 13.88
N GLU A 548 22.97 4.27 12.92
CA GLU A 548 22.99 2.81 12.97
C GLU A 548 24.37 2.28 12.58
N SER A 549 24.87 1.31 13.37
CA SER A 549 26.10 0.59 12.99
C SER A 549 25.89 -0.19 11.69
N PRO A 550 26.88 -0.28 10.79
CA PRO A 550 26.77 -1.09 9.61
C PRO A 550 26.49 -2.55 9.99
N THR A 551 25.32 -3.06 9.62
CA THR A 551 25.03 -4.49 9.73
C THR A 551 25.95 -5.22 8.76
N PRO A 552 26.66 -6.28 9.18
CA PRO A 552 27.44 -7.08 8.25
C PRO A 552 26.55 -7.53 7.08
N SER A 553 27.01 -7.34 5.87
CA SER A 553 26.38 -7.91 4.68
C SER A 553 26.36 -9.43 4.83
N ILE A 554 25.15 -10.01 4.93
CA ILE A 554 24.91 -11.47 4.84
C ILE A 554 24.84 -11.84 3.36
#